data_69e3db9ad4f7c9f034a54832bba3a09d
#
_entry.id   69e3db9ad4f7c9f034a54832bba3a09d
#
_cell.length_a   1.000
_cell.length_b   1.000
_cell.length_c   1.000
_cell.angle_alpha   90.00
_cell.angle_beta   90.00
_cell.angle_gamma   90.00
#
_symmetry.space_group_name_H-M   'P 1'
#
loop_
_entity.id
_entity.type
_entity.pdbx_description
1 polymer ?
#
loop_
_entity_poly.entity_id
_entity_poly.type
_entity_poly.pdbx_seq_one_letter_code
_entity_poly.pdbx_strand_id
1 'polypeptide(L)'
;MITPRKTFISVFLFLLITSLALAVVVPYVLPPGTGAEAFYRSVPFRVVLLLSGLLVIAWLWALFSMRGLDLERTARVTRHQMGHIFEERFVVINNSRLGKLWVEVIDQSPIPGKQGSRVVSNLGGKQTRSYVSRTLLTRRGAFQLGPTIVRSGDPFGLFLQTQEFGTETTLLVLPMVYELERFASPLGLLPGGRAQ
;
A
#
# COMPACT_ATOMS: atom_id res chain seq x y z
N MET A 1 -2.38 11.91 -5.24
CA MET A 1 -1.29 12.47 -6.07
C MET A 1 -0.73 11.36 -6.96
N ILE A 2 -0.62 11.57 -8.28
CA ILE A 2 -0.01 10.58 -9.18
C ILE A 2 1.50 10.76 -9.12
N THR A 3 2.19 9.71 -8.71
CA THR A 3 3.65 9.73 -8.65
C THR A 3 4.23 8.76 -9.68
N PRO A 4 5.12 9.24 -10.55
CA PRO A 4 5.82 8.38 -11.48
C PRO A 4 6.85 7.51 -10.73
N ARG A 5 6.94 6.24 -11.10
CA ARG A 5 7.96 5.35 -10.56
C ARG A 5 9.28 5.57 -11.32
N LYS A 6 10.20 6.30 -10.71
CA LYS A 6 11.43 6.82 -11.34
C LYS A 6 12.19 5.77 -12.19
N THR A 7 12.35 4.56 -11.68
CA THR A 7 13.11 3.50 -12.37
C THR A 7 12.46 3.05 -13.68
N PHE A 8 11.14 2.83 -13.69
CA PHE A 8 10.43 2.38 -14.88
C PHE A 8 10.31 3.49 -15.92
N ILE A 9 10.07 4.71 -15.48
CA ILE A 9 10.01 5.86 -16.39
C ILE A 9 11.35 6.15 -17.04
N SER A 10 12.47 6.03 -16.33
CA SER A 10 13.79 6.23 -16.93
C SER A 10 14.08 5.21 -18.02
N VAL A 11 13.75 3.93 -17.81
CA VAL A 11 13.90 2.89 -18.83
C VAL A 11 12.99 3.17 -20.04
N PHE A 12 11.75 3.55 -19.77
CA PHE A 12 10.79 3.87 -20.83
C PHE A 12 11.22 5.08 -21.66
N LEU A 13 11.66 6.16 -21.00
CA LEU A 13 12.21 7.34 -21.68
C LEU A 13 13.47 7.03 -22.46
N PHE A 14 14.34 6.18 -21.94
CA PHE A 14 15.53 5.71 -22.66
C PHE A 14 15.14 5.00 -23.95
N LEU A 15 14.19 4.05 -23.92
CA LEU A 15 13.70 3.34 -25.10
C LEU A 15 13.02 4.29 -26.10
N LEU A 16 12.28 5.27 -25.62
CA LEU A 16 11.64 6.27 -26.47
C LEU A 16 12.65 7.19 -27.14
N ILE A 17 13.64 7.68 -26.40
CA ILE A 17 14.70 8.53 -26.93
C ILE A 17 15.58 7.77 -27.94
N THR A 18 15.95 6.52 -27.64
CA THR A 18 16.75 5.70 -28.57
C THR A 18 15.98 5.37 -29.85
N SER A 19 14.68 5.07 -29.75
CA SER A 19 13.83 4.83 -30.92
C SER A 19 13.64 6.09 -31.76
N LEU A 20 13.47 7.25 -31.11
CA LEU A 20 13.40 8.53 -31.81
C LEU A 20 14.72 8.88 -32.50
N ALA A 21 15.86 8.68 -31.82
CA ALA A 21 17.18 8.92 -32.39
C ALA A 21 17.43 8.03 -33.62
N LEU A 22 17.06 6.74 -33.55
CA LEU A 22 17.12 5.83 -34.70
C LEU A 22 16.22 6.30 -35.85
N ALA A 23 15.01 6.74 -35.57
CA ALA A 23 14.09 7.26 -36.59
C ALA A 23 14.64 8.48 -37.35
N VAL A 24 15.44 9.33 -36.65
CA VAL A 24 16.02 10.54 -37.23
C VAL A 24 17.36 10.25 -37.91
N VAL A 25 18.26 9.48 -37.28
CA VAL A 25 19.66 9.30 -37.74
C VAL A 25 19.74 8.30 -38.90
N VAL A 26 19.01 7.21 -38.84
CA VAL A 26 19.12 6.11 -39.82
C VAL A 26 18.88 6.56 -41.28
N PRO A 27 17.90 7.44 -41.59
CA PRO A 27 17.68 7.93 -42.95
C PRO A 27 18.88 8.73 -43.55
N TYR A 28 19.75 9.28 -42.69
CA TYR A 28 20.91 10.05 -43.13
C TYR A 28 22.16 9.15 -43.35
N VAL A 29 22.19 7.97 -42.72
CA VAL A 29 23.36 7.08 -42.77
C VAL A 29 23.22 6.03 -43.87
N LEU A 30 21.99 5.64 -44.23
CA LEU A 30 21.75 4.64 -45.27
C LEU A 30 21.68 5.27 -46.66
N PRO A 31 22.35 4.65 -47.66
CA PRO A 31 22.34 5.13 -49.05
C PRO A 31 20.93 5.07 -49.65
N PRO A 32 20.51 6.11 -50.39
CA PRO A 32 19.20 6.17 -51.02
C PRO A 32 19.00 5.04 -52.05
N GLY A 33 17.82 4.44 -52.09
CA GLY A 33 17.40 3.47 -53.11
C GLY A 33 17.56 2.00 -52.76
N THR A 34 17.94 1.65 -51.53
CA THR A 34 18.11 0.24 -51.12
C THR A 34 16.81 -0.46 -50.67
N GLY A 35 15.66 0.22 -50.68
CA GLY A 35 14.41 -0.30 -50.11
C GLY A 35 14.45 -0.46 -48.56
N ALA A 36 15.62 -0.53 -47.98
CA ALA A 36 15.81 -0.58 -46.56
C ALA A 36 15.42 0.72 -45.87
N GLU A 37 15.54 1.85 -46.56
CA GLU A 37 15.14 3.17 -46.04
C GLU A 37 13.70 3.20 -45.53
N ALA A 38 12.77 2.65 -46.32
CA ALA A 38 11.35 2.61 -45.95
C ALA A 38 11.15 1.78 -44.68
N PHE A 39 11.90 0.68 -44.53
CA PHE A 39 11.84 -0.17 -43.36
C PHE A 39 12.40 0.53 -42.10
N TYR A 40 13.63 1.04 -42.19
CA TYR A 40 14.29 1.68 -41.06
C TYR A 40 13.64 2.99 -40.65
N ARG A 41 13.01 3.70 -41.56
CA ARG A 41 12.22 4.90 -41.26
C ARG A 41 10.86 4.57 -40.64
N SER A 42 10.17 3.53 -41.12
CA SER A 42 8.82 3.18 -40.66
C SER A 42 8.83 2.45 -39.30
N VAL A 43 9.81 1.56 -39.04
CA VAL A 43 9.84 0.75 -37.83
C VAL A 43 10.11 1.59 -36.58
N PRO A 44 11.17 2.45 -36.50
CA PRO A 44 11.37 3.30 -35.34
C PRO A 44 10.21 4.24 -35.07
N PHE A 45 9.60 4.79 -36.10
CA PHE A 45 8.43 5.67 -35.97
C PHE A 45 7.24 4.92 -35.36
N ARG A 46 6.96 3.70 -35.78
CA ARG A 46 5.90 2.85 -35.20
C ARG A 46 6.18 2.52 -33.74
N VAL A 47 7.44 2.24 -33.40
CA VAL A 47 7.85 2.00 -32.00
C VAL A 47 7.62 3.24 -31.14
N VAL A 48 7.96 4.43 -31.62
CA VAL A 48 7.70 5.70 -30.91
C VAL A 48 6.20 5.87 -30.68
N LEU A 49 5.35 5.63 -31.69
CA LEU A 49 3.91 5.73 -31.58
C LEU A 49 3.35 4.73 -30.55
N LEU A 50 3.79 3.47 -30.60
CA LEU A 50 3.36 2.43 -29.67
C LEU A 50 3.76 2.76 -28.23
N LEU A 51 5.02 3.17 -28.01
CA LEU A 51 5.50 3.55 -26.67
C LEU A 51 4.78 4.79 -26.14
N SER A 52 4.56 5.81 -26.98
CA SER A 52 3.81 7.01 -26.60
C SER A 52 2.35 6.68 -26.25
N GLY A 53 1.70 5.86 -27.09
CA GLY A 53 0.35 5.39 -26.85
C GLY A 53 0.23 4.59 -25.55
N LEU A 54 1.19 3.69 -25.29
CA LEU A 54 1.23 2.91 -24.06
C LEU A 54 1.37 3.82 -22.83
N LEU A 55 2.21 4.86 -22.91
CA LEU A 55 2.42 5.80 -21.83
C LEU A 55 1.13 6.61 -21.54
N VAL A 56 0.44 7.06 -22.58
CA VAL A 56 -0.84 7.75 -22.45
C VAL A 56 -1.89 6.84 -21.82
N ILE A 57 -1.99 5.58 -22.28
CA ILE A 57 -2.94 4.60 -21.73
C ILE A 57 -2.62 4.31 -20.26
N ALA A 58 -1.35 4.09 -19.91
CA ALA A 58 -0.93 3.87 -18.54
C ALA A 58 -1.27 5.06 -17.63
N TRP A 59 -1.05 6.27 -18.10
CA TRP A 59 -1.39 7.49 -17.39
C TRP A 59 -2.90 7.65 -17.18
N LEU A 60 -3.69 7.45 -18.24
CA LEU A 60 -5.15 7.45 -18.14
C LEU A 60 -5.64 6.38 -17.17
N TRP A 61 -5.08 5.16 -17.24
CA TRP A 61 -5.43 4.10 -16.30
C TRP A 61 -5.13 4.49 -14.86
N ALA A 62 -3.96 5.05 -14.60
CA ALA A 62 -3.60 5.52 -13.27
C ALA A 62 -4.60 6.58 -12.75
N LEU A 63 -5.08 7.50 -13.59
CA LEU A 63 -6.10 8.48 -13.22
C LEU A 63 -7.38 7.84 -12.68
N PHE A 64 -7.77 6.68 -13.22
CA PHE A 64 -8.98 5.96 -12.82
C PHE A 64 -8.72 4.91 -11.73
N SER A 65 -7.47 4.58 -11.43
CA SER A 65 -7.12 3.49 -10.52
C SER A 65 -7.61 3.73 -9.08
N MET A 66 -7.59 4.97 -8.59
CA MET A 66 -8.04 5.34 -7.24
C MET A 66 -9.50 5.81 -7.18
N ARG A 67 -10.14 6.07 -8.34
CA ARG A 67 -11.52 6.57 -8.33
C ARG A 67 -12.49 5.56 -7.74
N GLY A 68 -13.25 5.98 -6.74
CA GLY A 68 -14.26 5.17 -6.06
C GLY A 68 -13.68 4.05 -5.20
N LEU A 69 -12.39 4.07 -4.87
CA LEU A 69 -11.82 3.24 -3.82
C LEU A 69 -12.10 3.87 -2.47
N ASP A 70 -12.57 3.03 -1.55
CA ASP A 70 -12.77 3.38 -0.15
C ASP A 70 -12.19 2.29 0.75
N LEU A 71 -11.80 2.68 1.95
CA LEU A 71 -11.20 1.80 2.94
C LEU A 71 -11.88 1.99 4.29
N GLU A 72 -12.49 0.93 4.78
CA GLU A 72 -12.99 0.89 6.14
C GLU A 72 -12.07 0.04 6.99
N ARG A 73 -11.72 0.55 8.16
CA ARG A 73 -10.93 -0.13 9.18
C ARG A 73 -11.74 -0.25 10.45
N THR A 74 -11.89 -1.46 10.95
CA THR A 74 -12.66 -1.74 12.16
C THR A 74 -11.80 -2.54 13.13
N ALA A 75 -11.55 -1.95 14.31
CA ALA A 75 -10.97 -2.63 15.45
C ALA A 75 -12.10 -3.02 16.41
N ARG A 76 -12.25 -4.30 16.71
CA ARG A 76 -13.37 -4.80 17.53
C ARG A 76 -13.28 -4.36 18.99
N VAL A 77 -12.07 -4.23 19.51
CA VAL A 77 -11.79 -3.81 20.89
C VAL A 77 -10.56 -2.90 20.86
N THR A 78 -10.63 -1.80 21.58
CA THR A 78 -9.53 -0.81 21.65
C THR A 78 -8.70 -0.92 22.94
N ARG A 79 -9.02 -1.89 23.82
CA ARG A 79 -8.27 -2.14 25.05
C ARG A 79 -7.94 -3.62 25.12
N HIS A 80 -6.65 -3.91 25.18
CA HIS A 80 -6.11 -5.28 25.27
C HIS A 80 -5.02 -5.36 26.32
N GLN A 81 -4.71 -6.58 26.77
CA GLN A 81 -3.55 -6.86 27.60
C GLN A 81 -2.38 -7.30 26.73
N MET A 82 -1.17 -7.05 27.19
CA MET A 82 0.05 -7.56 26.61
C MET A 82 -0.01 -9.11 26.55
N GLY A 83 0.47 -9.70 25.46
CA GLY A 83 0.39 -11.16 25.21
C GLY A 83 -0.88 -11.60 24.46
N HIS A 84 -1.88 -10.74 24.33
CA HIS A 84 -3.09 -11.07 23.57
C HIS A 84 -2.92 -10.76 22.08
N ILE A 85 -3.74 -11.42 21.25
CA ILE A 85 -3.81 -11.17 19.82
C ILE A 85 -4.83 -10.06 19.57
N PHE A 86 -4.37 -9.00 18.94
CA PHE A 86 -5.21 -7.92 18.46
C PHE A 86 -5.66 -8.17 17.03
N GLU A 87 -6.96 -8.14 16.79
CA GLU A 87 -7.56 -8.37 15.48
C GLU A 87 -8.18 -7.10 14.93
N GLU A 88 -7.84 -6.78 13.68
CA GLU A 88 -8.42 -5.69 12.91
C GLU A 88 -8.95 -6.21 11.59
N ARG A 89 -10.08 -5.69 11.18
CA ARG A 89 -10.65 -5.95 9.87
C ARG A 89 -10.45 -4.74 8.98
N PHE A 90 -9.90 -4.99 7.82
CA PHE A 90 -9.79 -4.05 6.71
C PHE A 90 -10.79 -4.45 5.63
N VAL A 91 -11.58 -3.49 5.17
CA VAL A 91 -12.57 -3.67 4.10
C VAL A 91 -12.23 -2.69 3.00
N VAL A 92 -11.81 -3.21 1.85
CA VAL A 92 -11.53 -2.42 0.65
C VAL A 92 -12.75 -2.46 -0.24
N ILE A 93 -13.31 -1.30 -0.54
CA ILE A 93 -14.56 -1.14 -1.28
C ILE A 93 -14.26 -0.45 -2.61
N ASN A 94 -14.64 -1.06 -3.71
CA ASN A 94 -14.61 -0.43 -5.02
C ASN A 94 -15.99 0.04 -5.43
N ASN A 95 -16.29 1.30 -5.21
CA ASN A 95 -17.56 1.94 -5.59
C ASN A 95 -17.64 2.31 -7.07
N SER A 96 -16.55 2.12 -7.84
CA SER A 96 -16.54 2.39 -9.28
C SER A 96 -17.08 1.19 -10.08
N ARG A 97 -17.43 1.42 -11.34
CA ARG A 97 -17.78 0.33 -12.29
C ARG A 97 -16.54 -0.35 -12.85
N LEU A 98 -15.38 0.31 -12.82
CA LEU A 98 -14.13 -0.22 -13.34
C LEU A 98 -13.44 -1.08 -12.29
N GLY A 99 -13.00 -2.27 -12.69
CA GLY A 99 -12.17 -3.15 -11.86
C GLY A 99 -10.81 -2.52 -11.57
N LYS A 100 -10.23 -2.89 -10.42
CA LYS A 100 -8.87 -2.52 -10.01
C LYS A 100 -8.01 -3.76 -10.13
N LEU A 101 -6.91 -3.66 -10.86
CA LEU A 101 -5.99 -4.79 -11.04
C LEU A 101 -5.29 -5.15 -9.75
N TRP A 102 -4.85 -4.14 -9.02
CA TRP A 102 -4.24 -4.30 -7.73
C TRP A 102 -4.50 -3.07 -6.85
N VAL A 103 -4.63 -3.29 -5.57
CA VAL A 103 -4.77 -2.29 -4.53
C VAL A 103 -3.87 -2.71 -3.37
N GLU A 104 -2.87 -1.93 -3.07
CA GLU A 104 -1.97 -2.16 -1.95
C GLU A 104 -2.46 -1.34 -0.75
N VAL A 105 -2.71 -2.01 0.35
CA VAL A 105 -3.05 -1.39 1.63
C VAL A 105 -1.82 -1.46 2.51
N ILE A 106 -1.31 -0.32 2.96
CA ILE A 106 -0.13 -0.19 3.81
C ILE A 106 -0.56 0.42 5.13
N ASP A 107 -0.46 -0.35 6.19
CA ASP A 107 -0.75 0.11 7.53
C ASP A 107 0.52 0.67 8.19
N GLN A 108 0.48 1.93 8.60
CA GLN A 108 1.60 2.64 9.24
C GLN A 108 1.45 2.73 10.76
N SER A 109 0.57 1.95 11.37
CA SER A 109 0.42 1.95 12.83
C SER A 109 1.73 1.55 13.53
N PRO A 110 2.15 2.26 14.60
CA PRO A 110 3.43 2.04 15.27
C PRO A 110 3.42 0.83 16.24
N ILE A 111 2.61 -0.19 15.97
CA ILE A 111 2.51 -1.38 16.81
C ILE A 111 3.65 -2.34 16.43
N PRO A 112 4.50 -2.77 17.38
CA PRO A 112 5.57 -3.71 17.10
C PRO A 112 5.06 -5.04 16.53
N GLY A 113 5.71 -5.52 15.45
CA GLY A 113 5.36 -6.80 14.81
C GLY A 113 4.06 -6.80 14.00
N LYS A 114 3.48 -5.63 13.74
CA LYS A 114 2.23 -5.53 12.98
C LYS A 114 2.41 -5.92 11.51
N GLN A 115 1.47 -6.73 11.02
CA GLN A 115 1.41 -7.22 9.64
C GLN A 115 0.08 -6.85 8.99
N GLY A 116 -0.32 -5.58 9.10
CA GLY A 116 -1.59 -5.07 8.54
C GLY A 116 -1.56 -4.82 7.02
N SER A 117 -0.39 -4.72 6.43
CA SER A 117 -0.23 -4.41 5.01
C SER A 117 -0.54 -5.60 4.12
N ARG A 118 -1.31 -5.37 3.05
CA ARG A 118 -1.71 -6.43 2.11
C ARG A 118 -1.97 -5.88 0.71
N VAL A 119 -1.68 -6.70 -0.30
CA VAL A 119 -2.07 -6.43 -1.68
C VAL A 119 -3.36 -7.20 -1.99
N VAL A 120 -4.37 -6.48 -2.44
CA VAL A 120 -5.64 -7.01 -2.95
C VAL A 120 -5.59 -6.94 -4.46
N SER A 121 -5.52 -8.07 -5.13
CA SER A 121 -5.51 -8.16 -6.59
C SER A 121 -6.90 -8.47 -7.14
N ASN A 122 -7.16 -7.99 -8.35
CA ASN A 122 -8.38 -8.23 -9.11
C ASN A 122 -9.68 -7.89 -8.33
N LEU A 123 -9.77 -6.64 -7.89
CA LEU A 123 -10.98 -6.11 -7.25
C LEU A 123 -11.93 -5.60 -8.34
N GLY A 124 -12.97 -6.37 -8.66
CA GLY A 124 -13.95 -6.02 -9.68
C GLY A 124 -14.72 -4.73 -9.40
N GLY A 125 -15.43 -4.24 -10.40
CA GLY A 125 -16.32 -3.08 -10.22
C GLY A 125 -17.46 -3.39 -9.23
N LYS A 126 -17.76 -2.45 -8.34
CA LYS A 126 -18.79 -2.61 -7.28
C LYS A 126 -18.55 -3.79 -6.33
N GLN A 127 -17.31 -4.24 -6.22
CA GLN A 127 -16.93 -5.32 -5.31
C GLN A 127 -16.29 -4.81 -4.03
N THR A 128 -16.45 -5.62 -2.98
CA THR A 128 -15.83 -5.41 -1.67
C THR A 128 -14.98 -6.62 -1.34
N ARG A 129 -13.78 -6.39 -0.81
CA ARG A 129 -12.89 -7.42 -0.29
C ARG A 129 -12.50 -7.08 1.14
N SER A 130 -12.57 -8.06 2.02
CA SER A 130 -12.15 -7.88 3.42
C SER A 130 -11.07 -8.87 3.80
N TYR A 131 -10.20 -8.44 4.71
CA TYR A 131 -9.23 -9.31 5.35
C TYR A 131 -9.05 -8.93 6.81
N VAL A 132 -8.56 -9.87 7.60
CA VAL A 132 -8.28 -9.67 9.02
C VAL A 132 -6.76 -9.66 9.21
N SER A 133 -6.27 -8.66 9.91
CA SER A 133 -4.91 -8.57 10.39
C SER A 133 -4.88 -8.99 11.86
N ARG A 134 -3.93 -9.87 12.21
CA ARG A 134 -3.71 -10.36 13.57
C ARG A 134 -2.33 -9.97 14.03
N THR A 135 -2.26 -9.29 15.17
CA THR A 135 -0.98 -8.81 15.73
C THR A 135 -0.88 -9.24 17.17
N LEU A 136 0.23 -9.91 17.52
CA LEU A 136 0.54 -10.22 18.91
C LEU A 136 1.06 -8.95 19.61
N LEU A 137 0.40 -8.57 20.70
CA LEU A 137 0.76 -7.37 21.45
C LEU A 137 1.90 -7.68 22.42
N THR A 138 3.11 -7.32 22.02
CA THR A 138 4.34 -7.59 22.80
C THR A 138 4.77 -6.43 23.69
N ARG A 139 4.20 -5.25 23.51
CA ARG A 139 4.58 -4.04 24.25
C ARG A 139 3.34 -3.32 24.76
N ARG A 140 3.39 -2.90 26.03
CA ARG A 140 2.37 -2.03 26.63
C ARG A 140 2.51 -0.60 26.16
N GLY A 141 1.40 0.13 26.11
CA GLY A 141 1.35 1.54 25.72
C GLY A 141 0.08 1.93 25.02
N ALA A 142 -0.02 3.19 24.65
CA ALA A 142 -1.08 3.70 23.78
C ALA A 142 -0.50 3.80 22.35
N PHE A 143 -1.14 3.11 21.40
CA PHE A 143 -0.73 3.08 20.01
C PHE A 143 -1.84 3.68 19.14
N GLN A 144 -1.51 4.69 18.39
CA GLN A 144 -2.43 5.25 17.41
C GLN A 144 -2.56 4.29 16.22
N LEU A 145 -3.80 3.94 15.87
CA LEU A 145 -4.08 3.09 14.72
C LEU A 145 -4.10 3.94 13.45
N GLY A 146 -3.23 3.64 12.51
CA GLY A 146 -3.07 4.40 11.28
C GLY A 146 -1.90 5.39 11.32
N PRO A 147 -1.78 6.22 10.28
CA PRO A 147 -2.60 6.22 9.06
C PRO A 147 -2.49 4.95 8.22
N THR A 148 -3.48 4.70 7.40
CA THR A 148 -3.45 3.62 6.43
C THR A 148 -3.35 4.21 5.03
N ILE A 149 -2.31 3.81 4.30
CA ILE A 149 -2.07 4.28 2.95
C ILE A 149 -2.59 3.24 1.96
N VAL A 150 -3.39 3.68 1.01
CA VAL A 150 -3.83 2.87 -0.12
C VAL A 150 -3.10 3.33 -1.37
N ARG A 151 -2.49 2.37 -2.08
CA ARG A 151 -1.82 2.59 -3.35
C ARG A 151 -2.46 1.75 -4.44
N SER A 152 -2.60 2.32 -5.62
CA SER A 152 -3.01 1.63 -6.84
C SER A 152 -2.39 2.34 -8.04
N GLY A 153 -2.40 1.72 -9.21
CA GLY A 153 -1.78 2.32 -10.39
C GLY A 153 -2.14 1.60 -11.68
N ASP A 154 -1.36 1.87 -12.70
CA ASP A 154 -1.46 1.22 -13.98
C ASP A 154 -0.92 -0.22 -13.97
N PRO A 155 -1.28 -1.06 -14.97
CA PRO A 155 -0.84 -2.45 -15.06
C PRO A 155 0.67 -2.63 -15.15
N PHE A 156 1.36 -1.64 -15.72
CA PHE A 156 2.81 -1.69 -15.96
C PHE A 156 3.63 -1.14 -14.79
N GLY A 157 2.96 -0.51 -13.79
CA GLY A 157 3.62 0.10 -12.64
C GLY A 157 4.41 1.36 -12.97
N LEU A 158 4.09 2.05 -14.06
CA LEU A 158 4.73 3.31 -14.48
C LEU A 158 4.27 4.47 -13.61
N PHE A 159 2.98 4.49 -13.28
CA PHE A 159 2.33 5.53 -12.50
C PHE A 159 1.63 4.96 -11.29
N LEU A 160 1.85 5.57 -10.14
CA LEU A 160 1.24 5.20 -8.87
C LEU A 160 0.38 6.34 -8.36
N GLN A 161 -0.79 5.99 -7.85
CA GLN A 161 -1.59 6.88 -7.02
C GLN A 161 -1.57 6.42 -5.57
N THR A 162 -1.52 7.38 -4.67
CA THR A 162 -1.51 7.13 -3.24
C THR A 162 -2.57 8.00 -2.58
N GLN A 163 -3.35 7.39 -1.71
CA GLN A 163 -4.35 8.06 -0.88
C GLN A 163 -4.18 7.59 0.56
N GLU A 164 -4.26 8.53 1.47
CA GLU A 164 -4.16 8.28 2.91
C GLU A 164 -5.56 8.27 3.53
N PHE A 165 -5.80 7.27 4.37
CA PHE A 165 -7.01 7.14 5.17
C PHE A 165 -6.61 7.27 6.64
N GLY A 166 -7.00 8.37 7.25
CA GLY A 166 -6.79 8.63 8.67
C GLY A 166 -7.71 7.76 9.53
N THR A 167 -7.19 7.32 10.69
CA THR A 167 -8.01 6.69 11.72
C THR A 167 -7.64 7.36 13.04
N GLU A 168 -8.62 7.93 13.73
CA GLU A 168 -8.40 8.60 15.02
C GLU A 168 -8.52 7.65 16.22
N THR A 169 -8.43 6.35 15.97
CA THR A 169 -8.61 5.34 17.02
C THR A 169 -7.29 5.03 17.70
N THR A 170 -7.30 5.02 19.03
CA THR A 170 -6.13 4.64 19.84
C THR A 170 -6.35 3.27 20.46
N LEU A 171 -5.37 2.37 20.28
CA LEU A 171 -5.31 1.09 20.96
C LEU A 171 -4.54 1.24 22.27
N LEU A 172 -5.18 0.89 23.38
CA LEU A 172 -4.55 0.86 24.70
C LEU A 172 -4.15 -0.58 25.05
N VAL A 173 -2.86 -0.80 25.19
CA VAL A 173 -2.30 -2.08 25.62
C VAL A 173 -1.88 -1.99 27.07
N LEU A 174 -2.61 -2.70 27.93
CA LEU A 174 -2.38 -2.76 29.38
C LEU A 174 -1.29 -3.79 29.70
N PRO A 175 -0.63 -3.65 30.85
CA PRO A 175 0.28 -4.67 31.36
C PRO A 175 -0.45 -6.02 31.53
N MET A 176 0.32 -7.10 31.50
CA MET A 176 -0.18 -8.41 31.83
C MET A 176 -0.53 -8.44 33.34
N VAL A 177 -1.74 -8.83 33.66
CA VAL A 177 -2.20 -8.99 35.04
C VAL A 177 -2.16 -10.49 35.33
N TYR A 178 -1.41 -10.85 36.36
CA TYR A 178 -1.41 -12.21 36.89
C TYR A 178 -2.34 -12.22 38.11
N GLU A 179 -3.26 -13.18 38.16
CA GLU A 179 -3.95 -13.52 39.40
C GLU A 179 -2.94 -14.15 40.35
N LEU A 180 -2.57 -13.41 41.39
CA LEU A 180 -1.78 -14.00 42.46
C LEU A 180 -2.71 -14.86 43.31
N GLU A 181 -2.33 -16.13 43.52
CA GLU A 181 -2.92 -16.94 44.56
C GLU A 181 -2.88 -16.15 45.86
N ARG A 182 -3.96 -16.25 46.67
CA ARG A 182 -4.11 -15.50 47.91
C ARG A 182 -2.81 -15.49 48.68
N PHE A 183 -2.13 -14.35 48.69
CA PHE A 183 -1.03 -14.14 49.59
C PHE A 183 -1.64 -14.19 50.98
N ALA A 184 -1.37 -15.26 51.74
CA ALA A 184 -1.63 -15.27 53.16
C ALA A 184 -0.74 -14.18 53.71
N SER A 185 -1.34 -12.99 53.91
CA SER A 185 -0.66 -11.91 54.61
C SER A 185 -0.16 -12.50 55.91
N PRO A 186 1.16 -12.52 56.16
CA PRO A 186 1.63 -12.92 57.46
C PRO A 186 0.85 -12.05 58.46
N LEU A 187 0.07 -12.68 59.32
CA LEU A 187 -0.63 -12.05 60.41
C LEU A 187 0.40 -11.17 61.13
N GLY A 188 0.44 -9.92 60.77
CA GLY A 188 1.20 -8.94 61.48
C GLY A 188 0.55 -8.78 62.85
N LEU A 189 0.89 -9.64 63.70
CA LEU A 189 0.80 -9.44 65.13
C LEU A 189 1.71 -8.25 65.47
N LEU A 190 1.21 -7.08 65.22
CA LEU A 190 1.60 -5.92 66.00
C LEU A 190 0.63 -5.89 67.18
N PRO A 191 1.01 -6.45 68.31
CA PRO A 191 0.35 -6.06 69.54
C PRO A 191 0.67 -4.58 69.72
N GLY A 192 -0.33 -3.76 69.65
CA GLY A 192 -0.20 -2.35 69.97
C GLY A 192 0.43 -2.22 71.36
N GLY A 193 1.68 -1.83 71.36
CA GLY A 193 2.33 -1.42 72.61
C GLY A 193 1.55 -0.24 73.19
N ARG A 194 0.79 -0.49 74.21
CA ARG A 194 0.35 0.55 75.15
C ARG A 194 1.62 1.02 75.82
N ALA A 195 2.08 2.18 75.48
CA ALA A 195 2.96 2.98 76.35
C ALA A 195 2.11 3.45 77.51
N GLN A 196 2.51 3.07 78.73
CA GLN A 196 2.19 3.76 79.97
C GLN A 196 3.17 4.93 80.11
#